data_1beb601adde80bd58d927d53ef911bfb
#
_entry.id   1beb601adde80bd58d927d53ef911bfb
#
_cell.length_a   1.000
_cell.length_b   1.000
_cell.length_c   1.000
_cell.angle_alpha   90.00
_cell.angle_beta   90.00
_cell.angle_gamma   90.00
#
_symmetry.space_group_name_H-M   'P 1'
#
loop_
_entity.id
_entity.type
_entity.pdbx_description
1 polymer ?
#
loop_
_entity_poly.entity_id
_entity_poly.type
_entity_poly.pdbx_seq_one_letter_code
_entity_poly.pdbx_strand_id
1 'polypeptide(L)'
;MAELDYYQILGVDRNATLEQIKKAYRKLALKYHPDKAKGDKREAEEKFKKISEAYAVLSNPEKRRQYDEFGSQTFRYKFTQEDIFRGFDFNEIFDFGISDNIFSRLFGGLGGARRGGTRIFRFGEPGGFEAQAPRPTKGEDLLVEVPITLHEMAYGAEKLVSLSHNGQVEKIAVKIPPGTLPGKKLRVAGKGRPSHLGGPPGDLYVRLREVEHPVFKREGNDLYVDRRIRFTEATLGTKVTVPTLDGKTMSLKVPPGTQSHTKMRLKNYGLPLANGKSRGDQYVRIIVETPTDLTKKQKALLEELVKEGL
;
A
#
# COMPACT_ATOMS: atom_id res chain seq x y z
N MET A 1 -39.30 -9.93 -18.79
CA MET A 1 -38.90 -9.65 -17.38
C MET A 1 -38.65 -8.15 -17.29
N ALA A 2 -39.32 -7.45 -16.36
CA ALA A 2 -39.11 -6.01 -16.16
C ALA A 2 -37.64 -5.78 -15.76
N GLU A 3 -36.93 -4.99 -16.54
CA GLU A 3 -35.54 -4.64 -16.24
C GLU A 3 -35.51 -3.73 -15.00
N LEU A 4 -34.74 -4.18 -13.99
CA LEU A 4 -34.61 -3.47 -12.72
C LEU A 4 -33.96 -2.08 -12.93
N ASP A 5 -34.56 -1.06 -12.33
CA ASP A 5 -34.02 0.30 -12.25
C ASP A 5 -32.64 0.32 -11.54
N TYR A 6 -31.75 1.23 -11.90
CA TYR A 6 -30.39 1.34 -11.32
C TYR A 6 -30.44 1.54 -9.80
N TYR A 7 -31.42 2.24 -9.28
CA TYR A 7 -31.64 2.36 -7.81
C TYR A 7 -31.99 1.02 -7.18
N GLN A 8 -32.83 0.21 -7.86
CA GLN A 8 -33.19 -1.14 -7.41
C GLN A 8 -31.99 -2.11 -7.51
N ILE A 9 -31.16 -1.98 -8.54
CA ILE A 9 -29.93 -2.79 -8.70
C ILE A 9 -28.98 -2.55 -7.53
N LEU A 10 -28.81 -1.30 -7.09
CA LEU A 10 -27.98 -0.96 -5.93
C LEU A 10 -28.70 -1.14 -4.60
N GLY A 11 -30.04 -1.33 -4.59
CA GLY A 11 -30.84 -1.46 -3.38
C GLY A 11 -30.88 -0.17 -2.56
N VAL A 12 -30.97 0.98 -3.22
CA VAL A 12 -31.05 2.31 -2.60
C VAL A 12 -32.32 3.04 -3.05
N ASP A 13 -32.74 4.02 -2.25
CA ASP A 13 -33.86 4.91 -2.59
C ASP A 13 -33.46 5.89 -3.71
N ARG A 14 -34.48 6.37 -4.48
CA ARG A 14 -34.23 7.39 -5.52
C ARG A 14 -33.69 8.71 -4.97
N ASN A 15 -33.96 9.02 -3.72
CA ASN A 15 -33.46 10.20 -3.01
C ASN A 15 -32.11 9.94 -2.30
N ALA A 16 -31.48 8.77 -2.52
CA ALA A 16 -30.24 8.41 -1.86
C ALA A 16 -29.11 9.42 -2.15
N THR A 17 -28.36 9.76 -1.11
CA THR A 17 -27.16 10.59 -1.24
C THR A 17 -26.04 9.86 -1.95
N LEU A 18 -25.06 10.60 -2.50
CA LEU A 18 -23.89 10.02 -3.15
C LEU A 18 -23.14 9.06 -2.22
N GLU A 19 -23.05 9.37 -0.93
CA GLU A 19 -22.42 8.49 0.07
C GLU A 19 -23.18 7.18 0.27
N GLN A 20 -24.51 7.23 0.27
CA GLN A 20 -25.35 6.03 0.37
C GLN A 20 -25.21 5.15 -0.86
N ILE A 21 -25.20 5.74 -2.06
CA ILE A 21 -24.95 5.04 -3.33
C ILE A 21 -23.55 4.38 -3.30
N LYS A 22 -22.52 5.11 -2.89
CA LYS A 22 -21.16 4.62 -2.76
C LYS A 22 -21.05 3.45 -1.76
N LYS A 23 -21.72 3.55 -0.61
CA LYS A 23 -21.76 2.51 0.42
C LYS A 23 -22.48 1.25 -0.06
N ALA A 24 -23.59 1.40 -0.77
CA ALA A 24 -24.36 0.30 -1.33
C ALA A 24 -23.54 -0.45 -2.41
N TYR A 25 -22.93 0.31 -3.33
CA TYR A 25 -22.03 -0.24 -4.35
C TYR A 25 -20.92 -1.07 -3.73
N ARG A 26 -20.17 -0.53 -2.73
CA ARG A 26 -19.10 -1.25 -2.04
C ARG A 26 -19.53 -2.59 -1.48
N LYS A 27 -20.69 -2.62 -0.82
CA LYS A 27 -21.24 -3.84 -0.23
C LYS A 27 -21.57 -4.89 -1.29
N LEU A 28 -22.17 -4.48 -2.40
CA LEU A 28 -22.53 -5.38 -3.49
C LEU A 28 -21.32 -5.83 -4.31
N ALA A 29 -20.38 -4.95 -4.58
CA ALA A 29 -19.15 -5.26 -5.29
C ALA A 29 -18.29 -6.31 -4.55
N LEU A 30 -18.20 -6.22 -3.22
CA LEU A 30 -17.54 -7.24 -2.40
C LEU A 30 -18.30 -8.57 -2.39
N LYS A 31 -19.64 -8.53 -2.40
CA LYS A 31 -20.49 -9.73 -2.39
C LYS A 31 -20.41 -10.52 -3.70
N TYR A 32 -20.40 -9.79 -4.83
CA TYR A 32 -20.40 -10.39 -6.18
C TYR A 32 -19.03 -10.33 -6.85
N HIS A 33 -17.97 -10.18 -6.06
CA HIS A 33 -16.60 -10.20 -6.57
C HIS A 33 -16.28 -11.56 -7.19
N PRO A 34 -15.79 -11.64 -8.45
CA PRO A 34 -15.59 -12.93 -9.16
C PRO A 34 -14.66 -13.90 -8.43
N ASP A 35 -13.69 -13.39 -7.66
CA ASP A 35 -12.75 -14.23 -6.89
C ASP A 35 -13.30 -14.66 -5.52
N LYS A 36 -14.36 -14.01 -5.02
CA LYS A 36 -14.92 -14.27 -3.68
C LYS A 36 -16.32 -14.86 -3.72
N ALA A 37 -16.98 -14.83 -4.87
CA ALA A 37 -18.34 -15.34 -5.01
C ALA A 37 -18.37 -16.88 -4.80
N LYS A 38 -19.13 -17.32 -3.81
CA LYS A 38 -19.44 -18.75 -3.59
C LYS A 38 -20.60 -19.11 -4.51
N GLY A 39 -20.34 -19.58 -5.74
CA GLY A 39 -21.38 -19.99 -6.68
C GLY A 39 -20.97 -19.90 -8.14
N ASP A 40 -21.95 -19.81 -9.05
CA ASP A 40 -21.69 -19.69 -10.48
C ASP A 40 -20.98 -18.35 -10.80
N LYS A 41 -19.76 -18.47 -11.30
CA LYS A 41 -18.93 -17.31 -11.67
C LYS A 41 -19.59 -16.43 -12.73
N ARG A 42 -20.31 -17.03 -13.69
CA ARG A 42 -20.99 -16.27 -14.75
C ARG A 42 -22.11 -15.39 -14.20
N GLU A 43 -22.91 -15.93 -13.28
CA GLU A 43 -23.99 -15.19 -12.63
C GLU A 43 -23.42 -14.04 -11.77
N ALA A 44 -22.31 -14.26 -11.06
CA ALA A 44 -21.62 -13.24 -10.30
C ALA A 44 -21.05 -12.13 -11.18
N GLU A 45 -20.43 -12.48 -12.31
CA GLU A 45 -19.91 -11.54 -13.31
C GLU A 45 -21.01 -10.66 -13.92
N GLU A 46 -22.16 -11.25 -14.29
CA GLU A 46 -23.31 -10.49 -14.81
C GLU A 46 -23.89 -9.52 -13.78
N LYS A 47 -24.04 -9.97 -12.53
CA LYS A 47 -24.49 -9.10 -11.44
C LYS A 47 -23.49 -7.98 -11.15
N PHE A 48 -22.21 -8.30 -11.13
CA PHE A 48 -21.15 -7.31 -10.94
C PHE A 48 -21.16 -6.25 -12.05
N LYS A 49 -21.35 -6.68 -13.31
CA LYS A 49 -21.47 -5.76 -14.47
C LYS A 49 -22.62 -4.79 -14.31
N LYS A 50 -23.81 -5.29 -13.95
CA LYS A 50 -25.02 -4.45 -13.73
C LYS A 50 -24.84 -3.47 -12.56
N ILE A 51 -24.22 -3.91 -11.45
CA ILE A 51 -23.92 -3.09 -10.28
C ILE A 51 -22.94 -1.97 -10.64
N SER A 52 -21.90 -2.27 -11.42
CA SER A 52 -20.90 -1.28 -11.84
C SER A 52 -21.49 -0.25 -12.81
N GLU A 53 -22.35 -0.69 -13.73
CA GLU A 53 -23.09 0.19 -14.64
C GLU A 53 -23.99 1.15 -13.86
N ALA A 54 -24.79 0.62 -12.91
CA ALA A 54 -25.66 1.43 -12.06
C ALA A 54 -24.87 2.47 -11.25
N TYR A 55 -23.73 2.10 -10.71
CA TYR A 55 -22.89 3.02 -9.97
C TYR A 55 -22.26 4.08 -10.88
N ALA A 56 -21.79 3.74 -12.07
CA ALA A 56 -21.21 4.70 -13.01
C ALA A 56 -22.22 5.80 -13.45
N VAL A 57 -23.50 5.48 -13.49
CA VAL A 57 -24.55 6.44 -13.79
C VAL A 57 -24.94 7.26 -12.55
N LEU A 58 -25.23 6.60 -11.43
CA LEU A 58 -25.80 7.26 -10.24
C LEU A 58 -24.74 8.02 -9.42
N SER A 59 -23.44 7.74 -9.58
CA SER A 59 -22.38 8.48 -8.92
C SER A 59 -22.03 9.80 -9.60
N ASN A 60 -22.37 9.97 -10.86
CA ASN A 60 -22.16 11.20 -11.60
C ASN A 60 -23.44 12.06 -11.59
N PRO A 61 -23.41 13.31 -11.06
CA PRO A 61 -24.60 14.13 -10.93
C PRO A 61 -25.31 14.43 -12.26
N GLU A 62 -24.56 14.62 -13.35
CA GLU A 62 -25.14 14.90 -14.66
C GLU A 62 -25.81 13.66 -15.26
N LYS A 63 -25.15 12.50 -15.20
CA LYS A 63 -25.71 11.24 -15.70
C LYS A 63 -26.91 10.79 -14.89
N ARG A 64 -26.87 10.99 -13.55
CA ARG A 64 -27.99 10.71 -12.67
C ARG A 64 -29.20 11.56 -13.04
N ARG A 65 -29.02 12.87 -13.25
CA ARG A 65 -30.10 13.78 -13.66
C ARG A 65 -30.71 13.34 -14.99
N GLN A 66 -29.88 13.00 -15.98
CA GLN A 66 -30.34 12.49 -17.27
C GLN A 66 -31.07 11.15 -17.15
N TYR A 67 -30.61 10.27 -16.27
CA TYR A 67 -31.27 9.00 -15.98
C TYR A 67 -32.63 9.20 -15.32
N ASP A 68 -32.72 10.12 -14.37
CA ASP A 68 -33.97 10.46 -13.66
C ASP A 68 -34.99 11.13 -14.61
N GLU A 69 -34.51 11.92 -15.58
CA GLU A 69 -35.35 12.62 -16.56
C GLU A 69 -35.86 11.68 -17.66
N PHE A 70 -35.02 10.82 -18.20
CA PHE A 70 -35.38 9.97 -19.34
C PHE A 70 -35.93 8.59 -18.94
N GLY A 71 -35.68 8.13 -17.74
CA GLY A 71 -36.01 6.80 -17.26
C GLY A 71 -35.09 5.71 -17.82
N SER A 72 -35.16 4.52 -17.25
CA SER A 72 -34.22 3.42 -17.52
C SER A 72 -34.17 2.96 -18.98
N GLN A 73 -35.32 2.86 -19.64
CA GLN A 73 -35.38 2.38 -21.02
C GLN A 73 -34.83 3.39 -22.04
N THR A 74 -35.24 4.64 -21.93
CA THR A 74 -34.80 5.70 -22.85
C THR A 74 -33.34 6.05 -22.67
N PHE A 75 -32.84 6.00 -21.42
CA PHE A 75 -31.45 6.25 -21.12
C PHE A 75 -30.52 5.22 -21.79
N ARG A 76 -30.84 3.93 -21.70
CA ARG A 76 -30.10 2.86 -22.36
C ARG A 76 -30.15 2.90 -23.90
N TYR A 77 -31.20 3.45 -24.45
CA TYR A 77 -31.31 3.63 -25.90
C TYR A 77 -30.44 4.78 -26.42
N LYS A 78 -30.28 5.83 -25.60
CA LYS A 78 -29.49 7.02 -25.93
C LYS A 78 -28.00 6.89 -25.62
N PHE A 79 -27.64 6.13 -24.60
CA PHE A 79 -26.26 6.03 -24.10
C PHE A 79 -25.73 4.61 -24.27
N THR A 80 -24.62 4.49 -25.00
CA THR A 80 -23.90 3.23 -25.12
C THR A 80 -23.14 2.92 -23.81
N GLN A 81 -22.69 1.65 -23.64
CA GLN A 81 -21.84 1.32 -22.50
C GLN A 81 -20.57 2.20 -22.44
N GLU A 82 -20.01 2.57 -23.60
CA GLU A 82 -18.87 3.48 -23.66
C GLU A 82 -19.18 4.86 -23.10
N ASP A 83 -20.37 5.41 -23.39
CA ASP A 83 -20.80 6.70 -22.90
C ASP A 83 -21.05 6.66 -21.38
N ILE A 84 -21.59 5.54 -20.87
CA ILE A 84 -21.84 5.34 -19.45
C ILE A 84 -20.53 5.35 -18.65
N PHE A 85 -19.48 4.71 -19.15
CA PHE A 85 -18.18 4.65 -18.47
C PHE A 85 -17.21 5.76 -18.87
N ARG A 86 -17.58 6.63 -19.82
CA ARG A 86 -16.75 7.76 -20.24
C ARG A 86 -16.58 8.76 -19.10
N GLY A 87 -15.32 9.05 -18.74
CA GLY A 87 -14.99 9.97 -17.64
C GLY A 87 -15.21 9.39 -16.23
N PHE A 88 -15.52 8.11 -16.12
CA PHE A 88 -15.64 7.44 -14.83
C PHE A 88 -14.25 7.13 -14.27
N ASP A 89 -13.99 7.55 -13.02
CA ASP A 89 -12.70 7.27 -12.36
C ASP A 89 -12.70 5.87 -11.75
N PHE A 90 -12.11 4.93 -12.48
CA PHE A 90 -11.99 3.55 -12.05
C PHE A 90 -11.08 3.38 -10.82
N ASN A 91 -10.17 4.34 -10.55
CA ASN A 91 -9.30 4.29 -9.37
C ASN A 91 -10.11 4.31 -8.07
N GLU A 92 -11.28 4.96 -8.08
CA GLU A 92 -12.19 4.94 -6.94
C GLU A 92 -12.74 3.53 -6.62
N ILE A 93 -12.84 2.68 -7.64
CA ILE A 93 -13.24 1.26 -7.49
C ILE A 93 -12.07 0.41 -7.01
N PHE A 94 -10.85 0.71 -7.47
CA PHE A 94 -9.64 -0.04 -7.10
C PHE A 94 -9.20 0.18 -5.67
N ASP A 95 -9.49 1.32 -5.08
CA ASP A 95 -9.25 1.63 -3.67
C ASP A 95 -10.01 0.65 -2.72
N PHE A 96 -10.97 -0.12 -3.27
CA PHE A 96 -11.71 -1.17 -2.57
C PHE A 96 -11.17 -2.59 -2.74
N GLY A 97 -9.95 -2.75 -3.30
CA GLY A 97 -9.28 -4.04 -3.46
C GLY A 97 -9.83 -4.90 -4.62
N ILE A 98 -10.49 -4.28 -5.59
CA ILE A 98 -10.89 -4.94 -6.83
C ILE A 98 -9.70 -4.88 -7.78
N SER A 99 -9.20 -6.05 -8.20
CA SER A 99 -8.04 -6.16 -9.08
C SER A 99 -8.30 -5.59 -10.48
N ASP A 100 -7.35 -4.79 -11.01
CA ASP A 100 -7.33 -4.26 -12.38
C ASP A 100 -7.63 -5.32 -13.44
N ASN A 101 -7.16 -6.54 -13.20
CA ASN A 101 -7.30 -7.66 -14.13
C ASN A 101 -8.75 -8.11 -14.33
N ILE A 102 -9.60 -8.00 -13.30
CA ILE A 102 -11.00 -8.44 -13.36
C ILE A 102 -11.82 -7.41 -14.12
N PHE A 103 -11.59 -6.14 -13.84
CA PHE A 103 -12.29 -5.07 -14.53
C PHE A 103 -11.92 -5.02 -16.01
N SER A 104 -10.63 -5.12 -16.35
CA SER A 104 -10.15 -5.18 -17.74
C SER A 104 -10.70 -6.39 -18.49
N ARG A 105 -10.88 -7.53 -17.84
CA ARG A 105 -11.46 -8.74 -18.41
C ARG A 105 -12.96 -8.60 -18.66
N LEU A 106 -13.69 -7.93 -17.76
CA LEU A 106 -15.15 -7.79 -17.83
C LEU A 106 -15.60 -6.64 -18.73
N PHE A 107 -14.78 -5.57 -18.77
CA PHE A 107 -15.03 -4.35 -19.54
C PHE A 107 -13.90 -4.03 -20.53
N GLY A 108 -12.95 -4.92 -20.73
CA GLY A 108 -11.71 -4.74 -21.50
C GLY A 108 -11.86 -4.46 -22.99
N GLY A 109 -13.08 -4.40 -23.49
CA GLY A 109 -13.38 -3.85 -24.81
C GLY A 109 -13.69 -2.34 -24.79
N LEU A 110 -13.91 -1.73 -23.61
CA LEU A 110 -14.45 -0.37 -23.48
C LEU A 110 -13.45 0.68 -22.95
N GLY A 111 -12.35 0.25 -22.38
CA GLY A 111 -11.41 1.15 -21.70
C GLY A 111 -10.03 1.16 -22.33
N GLY A 112 -9.86 1.89 -23.41
CA GLY A 112 -8.58 2.44 -23.81
C GLY A 112 -7.51 1.46 -24.25
N ALA A 113 -7.39 1.28 -25.52
CA ALA A 113 -6.19 0.89 -26.23
C ALA A 113 -4.94 1.59 -25.68
N ARG A 114 -4.14 0.86 -24.89
CA ARG A 114 -2.72 1.14 -24.71
C ARG A 114 -1.97 -0.18 -24.69
N ARG A 115 -1.73 -0.73 -25.87
CA ARG A 115 -0.53 -1.37 -26.41
C ARG A 115 -0.89 -2.36 -27.53
N GLY A 116 -0.35 -2.14 -28.69
CA GLY A 116 -0.34 -3.10 -29.79
C GLY A 116 -1.26 -2.70 -30.94
N GLY A 117 -0.66 -2.11 -31.98
CA GLY A 117 -1.36 -1.69 -33.19
C GLY A 117 -2.10 -2.82 -33.85
N THR A 118 -3.35 -2.59 -34.11
CA THR A 118 -4.05 -3.24 -35.25
C THR A 118 -4.71 -2.12 -36.00
N ARG A 119 -4.14 -1.83 -37.16
CA ARG A 119 -4.71 -0.93 -38.16
C ARG A 119 -6.01 -1.56 -38.69
N ILE A 120 -7.15 -1.04 -38.24
CA ILE A 120 -8.40 -1.30 -38.95
C ILE A 120 -8.41 -0.33 -40.14
N PHE A 121 -8.14 -0.86 -41.32
CA PHE A 121 -8.33 -0.16 -42.59
C PHE A 121 -9.82 0.16 -42.76
N ARG A 122 -10.17 1.42 -42.57
CA ARG A 122 -11.43 1.96 -43.08
C ARG A 122 -11.20 2.36 -44.53
N PHE A 123 -11.66 1.52 -45.49
CA PHE A 123 -11.69 1.81 -46.90
C PHE A 123 -12.91 2.70 -47.16
N GLY A 124 -12.69 3.88 -47.76
CA GLY A 124 -13.71 4.69 -48.44
C GLY A 124 -14.03 6.04 -47.78
N GLU A 125 -13.23 7.06 -48.09
CA GLU A 125 -13.67 8.37 -48.63
C GLU A 125 -12.44 9.27 -48.89
N PRO A 126 -12.31 9.92 -50.06
CA PRO A 126 -11.21 10.83 -50.35
C PRO A 126 -11.61 12.23 -49.89
N GLY A 127 -11.11 12.64 -48.73
CA GLY A 127 -11.39 13.97 -48.19
C GLY A 127 -10.43 14.32 -47.05
N GLY A 128 -9.47 15.21 -47.36
CA GLY A 128 -8.82 16.08 -46.40
C GLY A 128 -7.86 15.43 -45.38
N PHE A 129 -6.55 15.39 -45.69
CA PHE A 129 -5.50 15.28 -44.67
C PHE A 129 -5.45 16.61 -43.87
N GLU A 130 -6.35 16.79 -42.92
CA GLU A 130 -6.06 17.67 -41.81
C GLU A 130 -5.05 16.93 -40.92
N ALA A 131 -3.81 17.37 -40.93
CA ALA A 131 -2.78 16.96 -39.99
C ALA A 131 -3.28 17.31 -38.59
N GLN A 132 -3.90 16.33 -37.89
CA GLN A 132 -4.26 16.49 -36.48
C GLN A 132 -2.96 16.76 -35.72
N ALA A 133 -2.83 17.97 -35.20
CA ALA A 133 -1.75 18.35 -34.31
C ALA A 133 -1.61 17.26 -33.20
N PRO A 134 -0.40 16.82 -32.88
CA PRO A 134 -0.18 15.79 -31.87
C PRO A 134 -0.81 16.24 -30.55
N ARG A 135 -1.74 15.41 -30.05
CA ARG A 135 -2.40 15.71 -28.76
C ARG A 135 -1.35 15.75 -27.67
N PRO A 136 -1.38 16.77 -26.80
CA PRO A 136 -0.44 16.86 -25.69
C PRO A 136 -0.54 15.61 -24.80
N THR A 137 0.53 14.83 -24.74
CA THR A 137 0.62 13.64 -23.89
C THR A 137 1.36 13.98 -22.60
N LYS A 138 0.95 13.37 -21.48
CA LYS A 138 1.65 13.50 -20.21
C LYS A 138 3.10 13.01 -20.35
N GLY A 139 4.05 13.69 -19.68
CA GLY A 139 5.43 13.28 -19.58
C GLY A 139 5.59 11.93 -18.85
N GLU A 140 6.77 11.33 -18.93
CA GLU A 140 7.08 10.05 -18.27
C GLU A 140 7.19 10.22 -16.75
N ASP A 141 6.66 9.22 -16.03
CA ASP A 141 6.80 9.15 -14.59
C ASP A 141 8.22 8.67 -14.23
N LEU A 142 8.78 9.20 -13.15
CA LEU A 142 10.11 8.85 -12.63
C LEU A 142 9.96 7.99 -11.38
N LEU A 143 10.84 7.00 -11.23
CA LEU A 143 10.98 6.21 -10.02
C LEU A 143 12.38 6.41 -9.44
N VAL A 144 12.45 6.86 -8.18
CA VAL A 144 13.70 7.05 -7.45
C VAL A 144 13.65 6.26 -6.14
N GLU A 145 14.74 5.58 -5.81
CA GLU A 145 14.89 4.91 -4.52
C GLU A 145 15.59 5.83 -3.52
N VAL A 146 14.99 5.94 -2.33
CA VAL A 146 15.50 6.77 -1.24
C VAL A 146 15.74 5.91 -0.01
N PRO A 147 16.96 5.91 0.55
CA PRO A 147 17.26 5.19 1.77
C PRO A 147 16.55 5.84 2.97
N ILE A 148 15.97 5.00 3.84
CA ILE A 148 15.29 5.41 5.06
C ILE A 148 15.80 4.60 6.24
N THR A 149 16.13 5.27 7.34
CA THR A 149 16.56 4.65 8.59
C THR A 149 15.37 4.26 9.47
N LEU A 150 15.56 3.38 10.44
CA LEU A 150 14.53 3.01 11.42
C LEU A 150 14.01 4.23 12.20
N HIS A 151 14.89 5.17 12.52
CA HIS A 151 14.50 6.40 13.20
C HIS A 151 13.58 7.26 12.34
N GLU A 152 13.91 7.44 11.07
CA GLU A 152 13.08 8.20 10.12
C GLU A 152 11.73 7.50 9.85
N MET A 153 11.70 6.16 9.84
CA MET A 153 10.44 5.41 9.78
C MET A 153 9.56 5.66 11.01
N ALA A 154 10.19 5.74 12.20
CA ALA A 154 9.46 5.92 13.45
C ALA A 154 8.90 7.33 13.64
N TYR A 155 9.67 8.34 13.27
CA TYR A 155 9.36 9.75 13.59
C TYR A 155 8.98 10.58 12.37
N GLY A 156 9.12 10.02 11.17
CA GLY A 156 9.01 10.75 9.92
C GLY A 156 10.28 11.51 9.60
N ALA A 157 10.40 11.95 8.37
CA ALA A 157 11.54 12.75 7.90
C ALA A 157 11.14 13.58 6.68
N GLU A 158 11.95 14.58 6.39
CA GLU A 158 11.92 15.28 5.12
C GLU A 158 13.22 14.98 4.38
N LYS A 159 13.13 14.41 3.17
CA LYS A 159 14.28 14.04 2.34
C LYS A 159 14.34 14.91 1.10
N LEU A 160 15.52 15.44 0.81
CA LEU A 160 15.78 16.14 -0.43
C LEU A 160 16.19 15.13 -1.51
N VAL A 161 15.38 15.02 -2.54
CA VAL A 161 15.66 14.18 -3.72
C VAL A 161 16.14 15.11 -4.83
N SER A 162 17.35 14.87 -5.33
CA SER A 162 17.90 15.61 -6.46
C SER A 162 17.56 14.92 -7.77
N LEU A 163 16.85 15.61 -8.64
CA LEU A 163 16.52 15.15 -9.98
C LEU A 163 17.30 15.95 -11.00
N SER A 164 17.94 15.28 -11.95
CA SER A 164 18.60 15.96 -13.07
C SER A 164 17.69 15.94 -14.30
N HIS A 165 17.29 17.14 -14.75
CA HIS A 165 16.53 17.34 -15.98
C HIS A 165 17.28 18.30 -16.89
N ASN A 166 17.59 17.89 -18.12
CA ASN A 166 18.24 18.73 -19.14
C ASN A 166 19.47 19.49 -18.61
N GLY A 167 20.29 18.85 -17.76
CA GLY A 167 21.48 19.48 -17.17
C GLY A 167 21.20 20.38 -15.95
N GLN A 168 19.95 20.61 -15.60
CA GLN A 168 19.58 21.31 -14.36
C GLN A 168 19.24 20.34 -13.25
N VAL A 169 19.73 20.59 -12.03
CA VAL A 169 19.45 19.77 -10.84
C VAL A 169 18.37 20.46 -10.03
N GLU A 170 17.18 19.85 -9.99
CA GLU A 170 16.10 20.29 -9.13
C GLU A 170 16.15 19.48 -7.82
N LYS A 171 16.09 20.17 -6.68
CA LYS A 171 15.97 19.53 -5.35
C LYS A 171 14.51 19.56 -4.91
N ILE A 172 13.94 18.38 -4.70
CA ILE A 172 12.54 18.21 -4.30
C ILE A 172 12.51 17.70 -2.87
N ALA A 173 11.84 18.43 -1.99
CA ALA A 173 11.60 18.00 -0.63
C ALA A 173 10.44 16.97 -0.59
N VAL A 174 10.73 15.78 -0.10
CA VAL A 174 9.76 14.68 0.03
C VAL A 174 9.50 14.42 1.50
N LYS A 175 8.28 14.70 1.93
CA LYS A 175 7.85 14.45 3.31
C LYS A 175 7.47 12.98 3.48
N ILE A 176 8.15 12.30 4.39
CA ILE A 176 7.91 10.90 4.76
C ILE A 176 7.14 10.89 6.08
N PRO A 177 5.88 10.45 6.10
CA PRO A 177 5.10 10.38 7.34
C PRO A 177 5.66 9.33 8.31
N PRO A 178 5.49 9.50 9.63
CA PRO A 178 5.84 8.48 10.61
C PRO A 178 5.02 7.19 10.36
N GLY A 179 5.62 6.04 10.64
CA GLY A 179 5.02 4.73 10.39
C GLY A 179 5.06 4.29 8.93
N THR A 180 5.80 4.99 8.07
CA THR A 180 5.97 4.58 6.68
C THR A 180 6.96 3.43 6.60
N LEU A 181 6.50 2.27 6.12
CA LEU A 181 7.33 1.07 5.94
C LEU A 181 8.09 1.09 4.61
N PRO A 182 9.21 0.37 4.51
CA PRO A 182 9.97 0.24 3.27
C PRO A 182 9.15 -0.47 2.18
N GLY A 183 9.51 -0.20 0.92
CA GLY A 183 8.76 -0.67 -0.25
C GLY A 183 7.57 0.20 -0.64
N LYS A 184 7.07 1.07 0.26
CA LYS A 184 6.01 2.03 -0.06
C LYS A 184 6.50 3.06 -1.08
N LYS A 185 5.64 3.37 -2.05
CA LYS A 185 5.89 4.40 -3.05
C LYS A 185 5.15 5.68 -2.64
N LEU A 186 5.87 6.77 -2.52
CA LEU A 186 5.31 8.11 -2.29
C LEU A 186 5.25 8.83 -3.62
N ARG A 187 4.08 9.35 -4.00
CA ARG A 187 3.88 10.11 -5.24
C ARG A 187 4.05 11.59 -4.99
N VAL A 188 4.86 12.24 -5.81
CA VAL A 188 4.98 13.69 -5.88
C VAL A 188 4.49 14.10 -7.27
N ALA A 189 3.30 14.70 -7.33
CA ALA A 189 2.63 15.01 -8.58
C ALA A 189 3.40 16.07 -9.39
N GLY A 190 3.47 15.87 -10.71
CA GLY A 190 4.08 16.82 -11.65
C GLY A 190 5.60 16.99 -11.54
N LYS A 191 6.29 16.08 -10.85
CA LYS A 191 7.75 16.08 -10.68
C LYS A 191 8.45 14.94 -11.45
N GLY A 192 7.77 14.37 -12.44
CA GLY A 192 8.35 13.45 -13.42
C GLY A 192 9.03 14.18 -14.58
N ARG A 193 9.26 13.49 -15.70
CA ARG A 193 9.85 14.09 -16.89
C ARG A 193 8.86 15.04 -17.56
N PRO A 194 9.36 16.15 -18.19
CA PRO A 194 8.51 17.02 -18.99
C PRO A 194 7.97 16.28 -20.20
N SER A 195 6.80 16.69 -20.67
CA SER A 195 6.23 16.18 -21.91
C SER A 195 6.94 16.75 -23.13
N HIS A 196 7.26 15.91 -24.10
CA HIS A 196 7.81 16.33 -25.40
C HIS A 196 6.74 16.95 -26.33
N LEU A 197 5.45 16.77 -26.04
CA LEU A 197 4.33 17.21 -26.86
C LEU A 197 3.48 18.29 -26.16
N GLY A 198 4.09 19.10 -25.25
CA GLY A 198 3.40 20.22 -24.60
C GLY A 198 2.34 19.80 -23.56
N GLY A 199 2.29 18.53 -23.17
CA GLY A 199 1.41 18.05 -22.10
C GLY A 199 1.97 18.33 -20.69
N PRO A 200 1.23 18.01 -19.63
CA PRO A 200 1.71 18.13 -18.25
C PRO A 200 2.89 17.17 -18.00
N PRO A 201 3.82 17.53 -17.10
CA PRO A 201 4.91 16.64 -16.72
C PRO A 201 4.38 15.35 -16.08
N GLY A 202 5.22 14.31 -16.06
CA GLY A 202 4.97 13.08 -15.33
C GLY A 202 4.97 13.27 -13.81
N ASP A 203 4.84 12.18 -13.06
CA ASP A 203 4.93 12.17 -11.62
C ASP A 203 6.25 11.55 -11.16
N LEU A 204 6.71 11.97 -9.97
CA LEU A 204 7.82 11.32 -9.30
C LEU A 204 7.29 10.33 -8.28
N TYR A 205 7.73 9.08 -8.38
CA TYR A 205 7.50 8.05 -7.39
C TYR A 205 8.79 7.81 -6.60
N VAL A 206 8.72 8.02 -5.30
CA VAL A 206 9.82 7.76 -4.37
C VAL A 206 9.57 6.43 -3.69
N ARG A 207 10.40 5.44 -3.98
CA ARG A 207 10.38 4.13 -3.32
C ARG A 207 11.33 4.15 -2.13
N LEU A 208 10.82 3.84 -0.94
CA LEU A 208 11.63 3.82 0.26
C LEU A 208 12.35 2.48 0.40
N ARG A 209 13.67 2.53 0.62
CA ARG A 209 14.53 1.37 0.88
C ARG A 209 15.10 1.46 2.30
N GLU A 210 14.89 0.42 3.09
CA GLU A 210 15.42 0.35 4.44
C GLU A 210 16.95 0.29 4.44
N VAL A 211 17.55 1.06 5.35
CA VAL A 211 18.96 0.97 5.70
C VAL A 211 19.08 0.11 6.94
N GLU A 212 19.97 -0.89 6.89
CA GLU A 212 20.24 -1.74 8.03
C GLU A 212 20.73 -0.92 9.22
N HIS A 213 20.20 -1.23 10.41
CA HIS A 213 20.62 -0.58 11.64
C HIS A 213 21.60 -1.49 12.40
N PRO A 214 22.72 -0.95 12.94
CA PRO A 214 23.75 -1.77 13.56
C PRO A 214 23.29 -2.55 14.81
N VAL A 215 22.24 -2.07 15.49
CA VAL A 215 21.76 -2.63 16.76
C VAL A 215 20.41 -3.31 16.62
N PHE A 216 19.50 -2.73 15.84
CA PHE A 216 18.11 -3.20 15.74
C PHE A 216 17.88 -3.95 14.44
N LYS A 217 17.20 -5.08 14.54
CA LYS A 217 16.58 -5.79 13.40
C LYS A 217 15.08 -5.55 13.43
N ARG A 218 14.48 -5.33 12.27
CA ARG A 218 13.05 -5.07 12.17
C ARG A 218 12.31 -6.27 11.58
N GLU A 219 11.20 -6.62 12.19
CA GLU A 219 10.23 -7.57 11.64
C GLU A 219 8.83 -6.90 11.69
N GLY A 220 8.30 -6.51 10.52
CA GLY A 220 7.07 -5.72 10.48
C GLY A 220 7.21 -4.36 11.18
N ASN A 221 6.43 -4.13 12.24
CA ASN A 221 6.54 -2.95 13.08
C ASN A 221 7.31 -3.20 14.39
N ASP A 222 7.72 -4.45 14.62
CA ASP A 222 8.47 -4.82 15.81
C ASP A 222 9.98 -4.67 15.60
N LEU A 223 10.68 -4.39 16.69
CA LEU A 223 12.13 -4.25 16.72
C LEU A 223 12.75 -5.35 17.56
N TYR A 224 13.86 -5.89 17.10
CA TYR A 224 14.63 -6.92 17.81
C TYR A 224 16.01 -6.38 18.12
N VAL A 225 16.48 -6.63 19.34
CA VAL A 225 17.83 -6.31 19.79
C VAL A 225 18.40 -7.49 20.56
N ASP A 226 19.64 -7.85 20.25
CA ASP A 226 20.36 -8.91 20.95
C ASP A 226 21.08 -8.32 22.18
N ARG A 227 20.88 -8.95 23.32
CA ARG A 227 21.61 -8.61 24.55
C ARG A 227 22.37 -9.82 25.05
N ARG A 228 23.67 -9.71 25.07
CA ARG A 228 24.56 -10.74 25.56
C ARG A 228 24.70 -10.61 27.08
N ILE A 229 24.61 -11.72 27.78
CA ILE A 229 24.82 -11.83 29.22
C ILE A 229 25.68 -13.05 29.53
N ARG A 230 26.37 -13.04 30.65
CA ARG A 230 27.17 -14.17 31.11
C ARG A 230 26.25 -15.29 31.59
N PHE A 231 26.73 -16.55 31.54
CA PHE A 231 25.94 -17.67 32.06
C PHE A 231 25.60 -17.53 33.57
N THR A 232 26.51 -16.94 34.36
CA THR A 232 26.26 -16.64 35.77
C THR A 232 25.13 -15.63 35.97
N GLU A 233 25.03 -14.62 35.11
CA GLU A 233 23.96 -13.63 35.14
C GLU A 233 22.62 -14.25 34.69
N ALA A 234 22.67 -15.19 33.74
CA ALA A 234 21.49 -15.93 33.31
C ALA A 234 20.96 -16.87 34.40
N THR A 235 21.88 -17.51 35.14
CA THR A 235 21.54 -18.46 36.22
C THR A 235 21.02 -17.74 37.47
N LEU A 236 21.69 -16.69 37.90
CA LEU A 236 21.38 -15.97 39.15
C LEU A 236 20.35 -14.85 38.93
N GLY A 237 20.09 -14.47 37.71
CA GLY A 237 19.31 -13.30 37.37
C GLY A 237 20.15 -12.01 37.42
N THR A 238 19.77 -11.03 36.62
CA THR A 238 20.48 -9.76 36.51
C THR A 238 19.56 -8.64 36.04
N LYS A 239 20.11 -7.41 36.02
CA LYS A 239 19.49 -6.26 35.34
C LYS A 239 20.39 -5.84 34.21
N VAL A 240 19.83 -5.78 33.00
CA VAL A 240 20.56 -5.35 31.81
C VAL A 240 20.01 -4.03 31.28
N THR A 241 20.89 -3.23 30.73
CA THR A 241 20.51 -1.99 30.07
C THR A 241 20.32 -2.27 28.58
N VAL A 242 19.18 -1.85 28.05
CA VAL A 242 18.77 -2.07 26.66
C VAL A 242 18.53 -0.73 25.97
N PRO A 243 19.12 -0.47 24.81
CA PRO A 243 18.83 0.74 24.05
C PRO A 243 17.41 0.69 23.47
N THR A 244 16.81 1.85 23.31
CA THR A 244 15.55 2.05 22.60
C THR A 244 15.76 2.94 21.37
N LEU A 245 14.85 2.89 20.40
CA LEU A 245 15.02 3.59 19.13
C LEU A 245 15.03 5.13 19.28
N ASP A 246 14.47 5.65 20.36
CA ASP A 246 14.50 7.08 20.72
C ASP A 246 15.82 7.54 21.37
N GLY A 247 16.84 6.70 21.37
CA GLY A 247 18.17 6.99 21.92
C GLY A 247 18.26 6.87 23.45
N LYS A 248 17.18 6.48 24.13
CA LYS A 248 17.18 6.22 25.57
C LYS A 248 17.65 4.81 25.88
N THR A 249 17.87 4.55 27.15
CA THR A 249 18.18 3.22 27.66
C THR A 249 17.15 2.81 28.70
N MET A 250 16.74 1.55 28.67
CA MET A 250 15.83 0.97 29.64
C MET A 250 16.50 -0.13 30.45
N SER A 251 16.21 -0.19 31.74
CA SER A 251 16.64 -1.28 32.60
C SER A 251 15.63 -2.44 32.49
N LEU A 252 16.11 -3.60 32.07
CA LEU A 252 15.32 -4.82 31.93
C LEU A 252 15.79 -5.83 32.99
N LYS A 253 14.86 -6.35 33.78
CA LYS A 253 15.16 -7.41 34.77
C LYS A 253 15.13 -8.76 34.05
N VAL A 254 16.23 -9.48 34.11
CA VAL A 254 16.36 -10.85 33.62
C VAL A 254 16.16 -11.79 34.79
N PRO A 255 15.13 -12.64 34.80
CA PRO A 255 14.89 -13.61 35.87
C PRO A 255 16.00 -14.66 35.98
N PRO A 256 16.24 -15.22 37.16
CA PRO A 256 17.13 -16.36 37.28
C PRO A 256 16.66 -17.56 36.47
N GLY A 257 17.60 -18.34 35.95
CA GLY A 257 17.31 -19.51 35.09
C GLY A 257 16.90 -19.15 33.66
N THR A 258 17.11 -17.90 33.20
CA THR A 258 16.78 -17.47 31.84
C THR A 258 17.65 -18.21 30.82
N GLN A 259 17.00 -18.90 29.88
CA GLN A 259 17.67 -19.65 28.81
C GLN A 259 18.12 -18.73 27.67
N SER A 260 19.16 -19.16 26.93
CA SER A 260 19.59 -18.44 25.74
C SER A 260 18.47 -18.38 24.71
N HIS A 261 18.43 -17.29 23.92
CA HIS A 261 17.41 -16.97 22.94
C HIS A 261 16.00 -16.63 23.49
N THR A 262 15.86 -16.55 24.83
CA THR A 262 14.62 -16.04 25.45
C THR A 262 14.37 -14.61 24.97
N LYS A 263 13.14 -14.35 24.49
CA LYS A 263 12.71 -13.04 24.02
C LYS A 263 11.91 -12.34 25.12
N MET A 264 12.37 -11.18 25.55
CA MET A 264 11.67 -10.33 26.50
C MET A 264 11.05 -9.14 25.80
N ARG A 265 9.76 -8.91 26.01
CA ARG A 265 8.99 -7.88 25.31
C ARG A 265 8.98 -6.55 26.06
N LEU A 266 9.36 -5.49 25.38
CA LEU A 266 9.14 -4.10 25.79
C LEU A 266 7.97 -3.55 24.98
N LYS A 267 6.81 -3.42 25.60
CA LYS A 267 5.56 -3.04 24.94
C LYS A 267 5.62 -1.60 24.43
N ASN A 268 5.15 -1.38 23.18
CA ASN A 268 5.08 -0.08 22.51
C ASN A 268 6.44 0.61 22.22
N TYR A 269 7.54 -0.13 22.20
CA TYR A 269 8.87 0.38 21.84
C TYR A 269 9.29 0.06 20.39
N GLY A 270 8.39 -0.49 19.57
CA GLY A 270 8.57 -0.70 18.14
C GLY A 270 8.25 0.53 17.29
N LEU A 271 8.13 0.32 15.97
CA LEU A 271 7.73 1.36 15.02
C LEU A 271 6.24 1.69 15.14
N PRO A 272 5.82 2.92 14.85
CA PRO A 272 4.40 3.26 14.82
C PRO A 272 3.69 2.49 13.69
N LEU A 273 2.43 2.11 13.94
CA LEU A 273 1.57 1.56 12.91
C LEU A 273 1.07 2.67 11.98
N ALA A 274 0.64 2.30 10.77
CA ALA A 274 0.17 3.25 9.76
C ALA A 274 -1.01 4.13 10.22
N ASN A 275 -1.76 3.69 11.22
CA ASN A 275 -2.85 4.46 11.83
C ASN A 275 -2.38 5.54 12.83
N GLY A 276 -1.10 5.60 13.16
CA GLY A 276 -0.48 6.55 14.08
C GLY A 276 -0.90 6.42 15.55
N LYS A 277 -1.83 5.53 15.89
CA LYS A 277 -2.42 5.40 17.25
C LYS A 277 -1.72 4.37 18.12
N SER A 278 -1.00 3.44 17.53
CA SER A 278 -0.32 2.36 18.24
C SER A 278 1.07 2.14 17.67
N ARG A 279 1.91 1.47 18.43
CA ARG A 279 3.28 1.10 18.06
C ARG A 279 3.43 -0.41 18.19
N GLY A 280 4.34 -0.99 17.41
CA GLY A 280 4.84 -2.34 17.64
C GLY A 280 5.63 -2.43 18.94
N ASP A 281 6.16 -3.58 19.21
CA ASP A 281 6.91 -3.87 20.42
C ASP A 281 8.42 -3.97 20.12
N GLN A 282 9.23 -3.84 21.15
CA GLN A 282 10.65 -4.18 21.05
C GLN A 282 10.90 -5.49 21.78
N TYR A 283 11.52 -6.44 21.12
CA TYR A 283 11.93 -7.72 21.69
C TYR A 283 13.42 -7.73 21.96
N VAL A 284 13.78 -7.99 23.20
CA VAL A 284 15.16 -8.17 23.65
C VAL A 284 15.44 -9.66 23.67
N ARG A 285 16.29 -10.14 22.74
CA ARG A 285 16.69 -11.53 22.72
C ARG A 285 17.96 -11.71 23.57
N ILE A 286 17.83 -12.46 24.64
CA ILE A 286 18.95 -12.77 25.53
C ILE A 286 19.85 -13.82 24.87
N ILE A 287 21.13 -13.52 24.77
CA ILE A 287 22.16 -14.43 24.29
C ILE A 287 23.07 -14.75 25.49
N VAL A 288 23.06 -15.99 25.94
CA VAL A 288 23.94 -16.43 27.04
C VAL A 288 25.30 -16.76 26.45
N GLU A 289 26.32 -16.11 26.95
CA GLU A 289 27.73 -16.34 26.56
C GLU A 289 28.41 -17.24 27.56
N THR A 290 29.03 -18.29 27.04
CA THR A 290 29.95 -19.16 27.80
C THR A 290 31.36 -18.58 27.67
N PRO A 291 32.06 -18.34 28.79
CA PRO A 291 33.42 -17.81 28.74
C PRO A 291 34.39 -18.81 28.08
N THR A 292 35.21 -18.30 27.17
CA THR A 292 36.24 -19.09 26.46
C THR A 292 37.52 -19.19 27.25
N ASP A 293 37.86 -18.13 27.98
CA ASP A 293 39.10 -18.03 28.75
C ASP A 293 38.81 -17.99 30.25
N LEU A 294 39.23 -19.02 30.96
CA LEU A 294 39.00 -19.17 32.37
C LEU A 294 40.34 -19.07 33.12
N THR A 295 40.35 -18.30 34.20
CA THR A 295 41.44 -18.33 35.15
C THR A 295 41.44 -19.65 35.93
N LYS A 296 42.60 -20.04 36.49
CA LYS A 296 42.73 -21.28 37.31
C LYS A 296 41.67 -21.34 38.44
N LYS A 297 41.40 -20.20 39.07
CA LYS A 297 40.39 -20.10 40.12
C LYS A 297 38.96 -20.30 39.61
N GLN A 298 38.63 -19.69 38.48
CA GLN A 298 37.30 -19.86 37.85
C GLN A 298 37.07 -21.31 37.42
N LYS A 299 38.09 -21.96 36.85
CA LYS A 299 38.00 -23.35 36.46
C LYS A 299 37.74 -24.25 37.67
N ALA A 300 38.49 -24.06 38.77
CA ALA A 300 38.26 -24.83 40.01
C ALA A 300 36.84 -24.68 40.56
N LEU A 301 36.31 -23.43 40.57
CA LEU A 301 34.92 -23.17 41.01
C LEU A 301 33.88 -23.87 40.12
N LEU A 302 34.11 -23.90 38.79
CA LEU A 302 33.21 -24.61 37.86
C LEU A 302 33.31 -26.14 38.09
N GLU A 303 34.52 -26.68 38.38
CA GLU A 303 34.67 -28.08 38.69
C GLU A 303 33.98 -28.49 40.00
N GLU A 304 33.89 -27.56 40.97
CA GLU A 304 33.08 -27.76 42.19
C GLU A 304 31.61 -27.77 41.87
N LEU A 305 31.12 -26.85 41.04
CA LEU A 305 29.72 -26.82 40.61
C LEU A 305 29.28 -28.08 39.88
N VAL A 306 30.15 -28.67 39.07
CA VAL A 306 29.92 -29.96 38.40
C VAL A 306 29.74 -31.09 39.44
N LYS A 307 30.44 -31.07 40.60
CA LYS A 307 30.26 -32.04 41.65
C LYS A 307 28.93 -31.91 42.37
N GLU A 308 28.39 -30.69 42.42
CA GLU A 308 27.06 -30.40 42.98
C GLU A 308 25.91 -30.65 41.98
N GLY A 309 26.22 -31.14 40.76
CA GLY A 309 25.24 -31.55 39.75
C GLY A 309 24.79 -30.43 38.83
N LEU A 310 25.55 -29.37 38.71
CA LEU A 310 25.33 -28.29 37.75
C LEU A 310 26.17 -28.45 36.47
#